data_4a2b883909a4a519cf9851fb95cd3a20
#
_entry.id   4a2b883909a4a519cf9851fb95cd3a20
#
_cell.length_a   1.000
_cell.length_b   1.000
_cell.length_c   1.000
_cell.angle_alpha   90.00
_cell.angle_beta   90.00
_cell.angle_gamma   90.00
#
_symmetry.space_group_name_H-M   'P 1'
#
loop_
_entity.id
_entity.type
_entity.pdbx_description
1 polymer ?
#
loop_
_entity_poly.entity_id
_entity_poly.type
_entity_poly.pdbx_seq_one_letter_code
_entity_poly.pdbx_strand_id
1 'polypeptide(L)'
;MGQHAAELLQSARETMARCLNCKPREILFTSGGSEADNQALLSAAELGRLKGKKHIISTAFEHHAVLHTLEALEKEGFTVTLLDVHEDGMVSAQQVEEAITPETCLVTVMYANNEIGSILPIAEIGEVCREAGVLFHTDAVQAAGHVPIDVEAQHIDCL
;
A
#
# COMPACT_ATOMS: atom_id res chain seq x y z
N MET A 1 29.51 -1.72 -21.26
CA MET A 1 28.50 -0.77 -20.73
C MET A 1 27.33 -1.49 -20.03
N GLY A 2 26.73 -2.52 -20.59
CA GLY A 2 25.57 -3.21 -19.99
C GLY A 2 25.83 -3.85 -18.61
N GLN A 3 26.98 -4.51 -18.43
CA GLN A 3 27.30 -5.16 -17.16
C GLN A 3 27.44 -4.16 -16.01
N HIS A 4 28.14 -3.05 -16.20
CA HIS A 4 28.29 -2.01 -15.18
C HIS A 4 26.93 -1.37 -14.80
N ALA A 5 26.05 -1.13 -15.77
CA ALA A 5 24.71 -0.62 -15.48
C ALA A 5 23.86 -1.63 -14.67
N ALA A 6 23.97 -2.92 -14.99
CA ALA A 6 23.30 -3.98 -14.24
C ALA A 6 23.82 -4.08 -12.79
N GLU A 7 25.13 -3.96 -12.59
CA GLU A 7 25.75 -3.95 -11.26
C GLU A 7 25.28 -2.76 -10.41
N LEU A 8 25.21 -1.55 -11.00
CA LEU A 8 24.67 -0.36 -10.32
C LEU A 8 23.21 -0.53 -9.92
N LEU A 9 22.38 -1.04 -10.83
CA LEU A 9 20.97 -1.28 -10.55
C LEU A 9 20.79 -2.32 -9.44
N GLN A 10 21.58 -3.40 -9.48
CA GLN A 10 21.54 -4.43 -8.44
C GLN A 10 21.97 -3.89 -7.08
N SER A 11 23.05 -3.09 -7.03
CA SER A 11 23.50 -2.45 -5.79
C SER A 11 22.46 -1.49 -5.21
N ALA A 12 21.78 -0.70 -6.06
CA ALA A 12 20.67 0.16 -5.63
C ALA A 12 19.52 -0.66 -5.05
N ARG A 13 19.14 -1.77 -5.71
CA ARG A 13 18.09 -2.69 -5.25
C ARG A 13 18.41 -3.28 -3.87
N GLU A 14 19.63 -3.74 -3.68
CA GLU A 14 20.10 -4.29 -2.40
C GLU A 14 20.11 -3.24 -1.29
N THR A 15 20.43 -2.00 -1.63
CA THR A 15 20.40 -0.88 -0.68
C THR A 15 18.98 -0.58 -0.25
N MET A 16 18.05 -0.45 -1.18
CA MET A 16 16.63 -0.22 -0.86
C MET A 16 16.05 -1.36 -0.04
N ALA A 17 16.36 -2.60 -0.41
CA ALA A 17 15.89 -3.77 0.34
C ALA A 17 16.35 -3.76 1.80
N ARG A 18 17.60 -3.37 2.06
CA ARG A 18 18.11 -3.22 3.43
C ARG A 18 17.40 -2.09 4.19
N CYS A 19 17.11 -0.97 3.52
CA CYS A 19 16.43 0.16 4.15
C CYS A 19 14.99 -0.17 4.55
N LEU A 20 14.32 -1.05 3.79
CA LEU A 20 12.91 -1.42 3.99
C LEU A 20 12.75 -2.76 4.74
N ASN A 21 13.85 -3.44 5.07
CA ASN A 21 13.86 -4.79 5.67
C ASN A 21 13.12 -5.82 4.80
N CYS A 22 13.43 -5.85 3.50
CA CYS A 22 12.89 -6.85 2.56
C CYS A 22 13.99 -7.50 1.73
N LYS A 23 13.62 -8.44 0.85
CA LYS A 23 14.58 -9.10 -0.04
C LYS A 23 14.81 -8.29 -1.31
N PRO A 24 16.03 -8.28 -1.88
CA PRO A 24 16.31 -7.53 -3.11
C PRO A 24 15.37 -7.87 -4.28
N ARG A 25 14.92 -9.13 -4.38
CA ARG A 25 13.97 -9.59 -5.41
C ARG A 25 12.56 -9.01 -5.26
N GLU A 26 12.24 -8.45 -4.11
CA GLU A 26 10.94 -7.85 -3.78
C GLU A 26 10.90 -6.36 -4.15
N ILE A 27 12.05 -5.77 -4.52
CA ILE A 27 12.13 -4.39 -4.99
C ILE A 27 11.88 -4.33 -6.51
N LEU A 28 10.89 -3.58 -6.91
CA LEU A 28 10.59 -3.24 -8.30
C LEU A 28 10.80 -1.75 -8.52
N PHE A 29 11.62 -1.38 -9.51
CA PHE A 29 11.79 0.02 -9.89
C PHE A 29 10.73 0.42 -10.91
N THR A 30 10.06 1.54 -10.65
CA THR A 30 9.04 2.14 -11.50
C THR A 30 9.46 3.55 -11.89
N SER A 31 8.67 4.24 -12.71
CA SER A 31 8.92 5.63 -13.09
C SER A 31 8.56 6.64 -11.99
N GLY A 32 7.85 6.21 -10.94
CA GLY A 32 7.44 7.04 -9.81
C GLY A 32 6.32 6.41 -8.99
N GLY A 33 5.92 7.08 -7.89
CA GLY A 33 4.91 6.60 -6.95
C GLY A 33 3.58 6.25 -7.61
N SER A 34 3.08 7.10 -8.52
CA SER A 34 1.81 6.81 -9.21
C SER A 34 1.80 5.51 -10.00
N GLU A 35 2.93 5.13 -10.65
CA GLU A 35 3.04 3.84 -11.31
C GLU A 35 3.12 2.71 -10.30
N ALA A 36 3.85 2.91 -9.20
CA ALA A 36 3.98 1.91 -8.14
C ALA A 36 2.63 1.62 -7.49
N ASP A 37 1.90 2.66 -7.06
CA ASP A 37 0.55 2.52 -6.49
C ASP A 37 -0.40 1.79 -7.44
N ASN A 38 -0.45 2.25 -8.70
CA ASN A 38 -1.33 1.64 -9.69
C ASN A 38 -1.02 0.16 -9.90
N GLN A 39 0.27 -0.20 -10.00
CA GLN A 39 0.68 -1.58 -10.16
C GLN A 39 0.34 -2.44 -8.94
N ALA A 40 0.56 -1.91 -7.73
CA ALA A 40 0.22 -2.61 -6.49
C ALA A 40 -1.29 -2.87 -6.39
N LEU A 41 -2.11 -1.82 -6.57
CA LEU A 41 -3.57 -1.92 -6.46
C LEU A 41 -4.16 -2.86 -7.52
N LEU A 42 -3.78 -2.68 -8.79
CA LEU A 42 -4.28 -3.52 -9.89
C LEU A 42 -3.87 -4.98 -9.73
N SER A 43 -2.62 -5.24 -9.26
CA SER A 43 -2.15 -6.61 -9.02
C SER A 43 -2.89 -7.26 -7.84
N ALA A 44 -3.11 -6.54 -6.74
CA ALA A 44 -3.87 -7.02 -5.60
C ALA A 44 -5.35 -7.28 -5.95
N ALA A 45 -5.96 -6.39 -6.73
CA ALA A 45 -7.33 -6.55 -7.24
C ALA A 45 -7.47 -7.80 -8.12
N GLU A 46 -6.50 -8.05 -9.02
CA GLU A 46 -6.52 -9.26 -9.86
C GLU A 46 -6.36 -10.54 -9.02
N LEU A 47 -5.46 -10.55 -8.03
CA LEU A 47 -5.34 -11.65 -7.08
C LEU A 47 -6.64 -11.89 -6.29
N GLY A 48 -7.32 -10.81 -5.90
CA GLY A 48 -8.62 -10.84 -5.26
C GLY A 48 -9.67 -11.48 -6.18
N ARG A 49 -9.74 -11.01 -7.43
CA ARG A 49 -10.65 -11.54 -8.46
C ARG A 49 -10.51 -13.05 -8.67
N LEU A 50 -9.27 -13.54 -8.72
CA LEU A 50 -8.99 -14.97 -8.83
C LEU A 50 -9.48 -15.79 -7.63
N LYS A 51 -9.60 -15.15 -6.46
CA LYS A 51 -10.11 -15.75 -5.23
C LYS A 51 -11.62 -15.48 -5.02
N GLY A 52 -12.30 -14.84 -5.97
CA GLY A 52 -13.70 -14.43 -5.87
C GLY A 52 -13.96 -13.26 -4.94
N LYS A 53 -12.93 -12.52 -4.53
CA LYS A 53 -13.02 -11.36 -3.63
C LYS A 53 -12.94 -10.06 -4.43
N LYS A 54 -13.83 -9.12 -4.13
CA LYS A 54 -13.95 -7.86 -4.88
C LYS A 54 -14.21 -6.65 -3.99
N HIS A 55 -13.80 -6.68 -2.74
CA HIS A 55 -13.91 -5.54 -1.84
C HIS A 55 -12.54 -4.98 -1.49
N ILE A 56 -12.41 -3.66 -1.56
CA ILE A 56 -11.21 -2.90 -1.24
C ILE A 56 -11.56 -1.83 -0.20
N ILE A 57 -10.71 -1.68 0.80
CA ILE A 57 -10.84 -0.62 1.81
C ILE A 57 -9.74 0.40 1.58
N SER A 58 -10.09 1.69 1.64
CA SER A 58 -9.15 2.81 1.51
C SER A 58 -9.58 3.98 2.39
N THR A 59 -8.92 5.11 2.26
CA THR A 59 -9.28 6.34 2.97
C THR A 59 -9.73 7.45 2.00
N ALA A 60 -10.49 8.41 2.52
CA ALA A 60 -10.99 9.51 1.69
C ALA A 60 -9.92 10.55 1.32
N PHE A 61 -8.72 10.47 1.90
CA PHE A 61 -7.65 11.48 1.73
C PHE A 61 -6.37 10.94 1.08
N GLU A 62 -6.47 9.82 0.37
CA GLU A 62 -5.38 9.25 -0.40
C GLU A 62 -4.93 10.17 -1.54
N HIS A 63 -3.71 9.97 -2.02
CA HIS A 63 -3.25 10.62 -3.23
C HIS A 63 -4.14 10.23 -4.44
N HIS A 64 -4.31 11.16 -5.39
CA HIS A 64 -5.14 10.92 -6.59
C HIS A 64 -4.74 9.69 -7.41
N ALA A 65 -3.46 9.26 -7.37
CA ALA A 65 -3.02 8.03 -8.01
C ALA A 65 -3.76 6.80 -7.46
N VAL A 66 -3.98 6.75 -6.15
CA VAL A 66 -4.76 5.70 -5.48
C VAL A 66 -6.24 5.87 -5.79
N LEU A 67 -6.82 7.05 -5.55
CA LEU A 67 -8.26 7.30 -5.71
C LEU A 67 -8.75 7.03 -7.13
N HIS A 68 -8.05 7.50 -8.17
CA HIS A 68 -8.44 7.26 -9.56
C HIS A 68 -8.33 5.78 -9.94
N THR A 69 -7.37 5.05 -9.38
CA THR A 69 -7.27 3.60 -9.61
C THR A 69 -8.44 2.87 -8.95
N LEU A 70 -8.84 3.28 -7.75
CA LEU A 70 -10.02 2.73 -7.08
C LEU A 70 -11.30 3.00 -7.87
N GLU A 71 -11.49 4.22 -8.39
CA GLU A 71 -12.62 4.56 -9.28
C GLU A 71 -12.65 3.69 -10.56
N ALA A 72 -11.48 3.36 -11.10
CA ALA A 72 -11.39 2.47 -12.26
C ALA A 72 -11.80 1.04 -11.89
N LEU A 73 -11.34 0.54 -10.74
CA LEU A 73 -11.71 -0.78 -10.23
C LEU A 73 -13.20 -0.89 -9.90
N GLU A 74 -13.84 0.16 -9.40
CA GLU A 74 -15.30 0.19 -9.20
C GLU A 74 -16.05 -0.03 -10.52
N LYS A 75 -15.60 0.61 -11.61
CA LYS A 75 -16.19 0.41 -12.96
C LYS A 75 -16.00 -1.03 -13.47
N GLU A 76 -15.01 -1.75 -12.93
CA GLU A 76 -14.77 -3.17 -13.20
C GLU A 76 -15.52 -4.12 -12.25
N GLY A 77 -16.35 -3.57 -11.34
CA GLY A 77 -17.24 -4.31 -10.43
C GLY A 77 -16.61 -4.67 -9.09
N PHE A 78 -15.60 -3.92 -8.65
CA PHE A 78 -15.15 -3.93 -7.26
C PHE A 78 -16.05 -3.02 -6.41
N THR A 79 -16.16 -3.32 -5.13
CA THR A 79 -16.74 -2.44 -4.13
C THR A 79 -15.61 -1.76 -3.36
N VAL A 80 -15.66 -0.45 -3.22
CA VAL A 80 -14.68 0.32 -2.46
C VAL A 80 -15.37 0.94 -1.24
N THR A 81 -14.79 0.69 -0.05
CA THR A 81 -15.16 1.39 1.17
C THR A 81 -14.10 2.44 1.47
N LEU A 82 -14.48 3.70 1.45
CA LEU A 82 -13.63 4.80 1.89
C LEU A 82 -13.92 5.10 3.37
N LEU A 83 -12.89 4.91 4.20
CA LEU A 83 -12.96 5.23 5.62
C LEU A 83 -12.95 6.74 5.82
N ASP A 84 -13.83 7.22 6.69
CA ASP A 84 -13.82 8.62 7.10
C ASP A 84 -12.57 8.92 7.92
N VAL A 85 -11.94 10.03 7.57
CA VAL A 85 -10.81 10.57 8.29
C VAL A 85 -11.32 11.51 9.38
N HIS A 86 -10.88 11.30 10.61
CA HIS A 86 -11.25 12.17 11.73
C HIS A 86 -10.65 13.59 11.58
N GLU A 87 -11.12 14.54 12.40
CA GLU A 87 -10.65 15.94 12.37
C GLU A 87 -9.14 16.10 12.63
N ASP A 88 -8.52 15.10 13.27
CA ASP A 88 -7.07 15.01 13.49
C ASP A 88 -6.30 14.44 12.29
N GLY A 89 -6.97 14.09 11.20
CA GLY A 89 -6.37 13.49 10.02
C GLY A 89 -5.95 12.04 10.20
N MET A 90 -6.59 11.31 11.12
CA MET A 90 -6.25 9.93 11.44
C MET A 90 -7.33 8.94 11.03
N VAL A 91 -6.91 7.73 10.72
CA VAL A 91 -7.74 6.53 10.59
C VAL A 91 -7.19 5.49 11.56
N SER A 92 -8.05 4.85 12.33
CA SER A 92 -7.64 3.85 13.31
C SER A 92 -7.64 2.44 12.73
N ALA A 93 -6.84 1.55 13.33
CA ALA A 93 -6.86 0.12 13.01
C ALA A 93 -8.24 -0.50 13.27
N GLN A 94 -8.97 -0.01 14.29
CA GLN A 94 -10.33 -0.47 14.59
C GLN A 94 -11.31 -0.16 13.45
N GLN A 95 -11.24 1.03 12.82
CA GLN A 95 -12.08 1.34 11.65
C GLN A 95 -11.80 0.39 10.48
N VAL A 96 -10.53 0.01 10.27
CA VAL A 96 -10.15 -0.97 9.25
C VAL A 96 -10.71 -2.35 9.60
N GLU A 97 -10.57 -2.80 10.84
CA GLU A 97 -11.08 -4.09 11.33
C GLU A 97 -12.60 -4.20 11.14
N GLU A 98 -13.34 -3.16 11.53
CA GLU A 98 -14.82 -3.12 11.40
C GLU A 98 -15.29 -3.10 9.93
N ALA A 99 -14.47 -2.58 9.01
CA ALA A 99 -14.78 -2.52 7.58
C ALA A 99 -14.42 -3.81 6.83
N ILE A 100 -13.55 -4.67 7.37
CA ILE A 100 -13.14 -5.92 6.73
C ILE A 100 -14.34 -6.89 6.63
N THR A 101 -14.53 -7.45 5.45
CA THR A 101 -15.55 -8.46 5.15
C THR A 101 -14.89 -9.71 4.54
N PRO A 102 -15.60 -10.84 4.43
CA PRO A 102 -15.08 -12.01 3.70
C PRO A 102 -14.69 -11.73 2.25
N GLU A 103 -15.28 -10.71 1.63
CA GLU A 103 -15.02 -10.28 0.26
C GLU A 103 -13.81 -9.34 0.14
N THR A 104 -13.23 -8.88 1.26
CA THR A 104 -12.10 -7.95 1.25
C THR A 104 -10.84 -8.63 0.73
N CYS A 105 -10.21 -8.04 -0.28
CA CYS A 105 -8.96 -8.53 -0.86
C CYS A 105 -7.77 -7.59 -0.63
N LEU A 106 -8.04 -6.31 -0.37
CA LEU A 106 -7.01 -5.29 -0.21
C LEU A 106 -7.46 -4.23 0.79
N VAL A 107 -6.54 -3.81 1.65
CA VAL A 107 -6.60 -2.54 2.39
C VAL A 107 -5.47 -1.67 1.84
N THR A 108 -5.78 -0.42 1.52
CA THR A 108 -4.78 0.57 1.07
C THR A 108 -4.95 1.85 1.88
N VAL A 109 -3.93 2.23 2.65
CA VAL A 109 -3.92 3.41 3.50
C VAL A 109 -2.56 4.07 3.39
N MET A 110 -2.51 5.36 3.05
CA MET A 110 -1.24 6.07 2.91
C MET A 110 -0.49 6.13 4.24
N TYR A 111 0.84 6.08 4.17
CA TYR A 111 1.69 6.10 5.35
C TYR A 111 1.69 7.46 6.04
N ALA A 112 1.85 8.52 5.25
CA ALA A 112 1.84 9.90 5.72
C ALA A 112 1.14 10.80 4.69
N ASN A 113 0.26 11.66 5.18
CA ASN A 113 -0.47 12.55 4.29
C ASN A 113 0.39 13.78 3.90
N ASN A 114 0.44 14.07 2.60
CA ASN A 114 1.26 15.13 2.04
C ASN A 114 0.73 16.55 2.26
N GLU A 115 -0.53 16.70 2.67
CA GLU A 115 -1.17 18.01 2.87
C GLU A 115 -1.17 18.42 4.34
N ILE A 116 -1.53 17.51 5.24
CA ILE A 116 -1.68 17.79 6.66
C ILE A 116 -0.56 17.22 7.54
N GLY A 117 0.27 16.32 6.99
CA GLY A 117 1.44 15.77 7.67
C GLY A 117 1.14 14.70 8.73
N SER A 118 -0.09 14.21 8.83
CA SER A 118 -0.42 13.09 9.73
C SER A 118 0.29 11.82 9.30
N ILE A 119 0.81 11.06 10.27
CA ILE A 119 1.41 9.73 10.07
C ILE A 119 0.40 8.71 10.61
N LEU A 120 -0.01 7.78 9.75
CA LEU A 120 -1.05 6.80 10.07
C LEU A 120 -0.47 5.63 10.89
N PRO A 121 -1.30 4.91 11.67
CA PRO A 121 -0.88 3.79 12.51
C PRO A 121 -0.67 2.51 11.66
N ILE A 122 0.33 2.56 10.77
CA ILE A 122 0.58 1.53 9.74
C ILE A 122 0.84 0.14 10.33
N ALA A 123 1.58 0.06 11.43
CA ALA A 123 1.88 -1.22 12.08
C ALA A 123 0.62 -1.90 12.63
N GLU A 124 -0.25 -1.12 13.27
CA GLU A 124 -1.51 -1.60 13.84
C GLU A 124 -2.49 -2.01 12.72
N ILE A 125 -2.56 -1.24 11.63
CA ILE A 125 -3.38 -1.57 10.45
C ILE A 125 -2.85 -2.84 9.76
N GLY A 126 -1.53 -2.95 9.59
CA GLY A 126 -0.88 -4.12 9.02
C GLY A 126 -1.14 -5.39 9.84
N GLU A 127 -1.13 -5.29 11.17
CA GLU A 127 -1.46 -6.41 12.06
C GLU A 127 -2.90 -6.89 11.84
N VAL A 128 -3.87 -5.97 11.79
CA VAL A 128 -5.28 -6.28 11.49
C VAL A 128 -5.42 -6.96 10.13
N CYS A 129 -4.77 -6.44 9.10
CA CYS A 129 -4.80 -7.02 7.75
C CYS A 129 -4.20 -8.43 7.73
N ARG A 130 -3.06 -8.64 8.41
CA ARG A 130 -2.41 -9.94 8.53
C ARG A 130 -3.30 -10.96 9.22
N GLU A 131 -3.95 -10.61 10.34
CA GLU A 131 -4.86 -11.48 11.06
C GLU A 131 -6.08 -11.87 10.24
N ALA A 132 -6.60 -10.93 9.44
CA ALA A 132 -7.72 -11.16 8.53
C ALA A 132 -7.34 -11.89 7.22
N GLY A 133 -6.04 -12.05 6.93
CA GLY A 133 -5.55 -12.62 5.67
C GLY A 133 -5.88 -11.76 4.44
N VAL A 134 -5.85 -10.45 4.62
CA VAL A 134 -6.10 -9.42 3.59
C VAL A 134 -4.77 -8.77 3.24
N LEU A 135 -4.54 -8.48 1.95
CA LEU A 135 -3.34 -7.77 1.51
C LEU A 135 -3.35 -6.32 2.01
N PHE A 136 -2.19 -5.85 2.43
CA PHE A 136 -2.00 -4.47 2.88
C PHE A 136 -1.01 -3.73 1.98
N HIS A 137 -1.48 -2.62 1.40
CA HIS A 137 -0.70 -1.65 0.63
C HIS A 137 -0.64 -0.32 1.37
N THR A 138 0.49 0.38 1.28
CA THR A 138 0.61 1.75 1.76
C THR A 138 1.37 2.62 0.76
N ASP A 139 0.80 3.75 0.36
CA ASP A 139 1.55 4.82 -0.33
C ASP A 139 2.49 5.48 0.69
N ALA A 140 3.77 5.22 0.56
CA ALA A 140 4.81 5.74 1.43
C ALA A 140 5.68 6.83 0.78
N VAL A 141 5.23 7.44 -0.31
CA VAL A 141 5.99 8.49 -1.04
C VAL A 141 6.43 9.61 -0.10
N GLN A 142 5.61 10.00 0.86
CA GLN A 142 5.96 11.04 1.84
C GLN A 142 6.70 10.51 3.08
N ALA A 143 6.70 9.20 3.31
CA ALA A 143 7.32 8.59 4.49
C ALA A 143 8.72 8.05 4.19
N ALA A 144 8.95 7.48 3.00
CA ALA A 144 10.20 6.85 2.63
C ALA A 144 11.39 7.84 2.71
N GLY A 145 12.40 7.49 3.51
CA GLY A 145 13.56 8.35 3.77
C GLY A 145 13.34 9.43 4.84
N HIS A 146 12.12 9.60 5.34
CA HIS A 146 11.80 10.55 6.42
C HIS A 146 11.50 9.87 7.75
N VAL A 147 10.85 8.71 7.71
CA VAL A 147 10.58 7.88 8.88
C VAL A 147 11.11 6.47 8.66
N PRO A 148 11.46 5.73 9.72
CA PRO A 148 11.84 4.33 9.60
C PRO A 148 10.66 3.48 9.09
N ILE A 149 10.90 2.70 8.03
CA ILE A 149 9.94 1.73 7.49
C ILE A 149 10.56 0.34 7.58
N ASP A 150 9.84 -0.58 8.17
CA ASP A 150 10.19 -2.00 8.23
C ASP A 150 8.97 -2.80 7.76
N VAL A 151 9.00 -3.24 6.50
CA VAL A 151 7.83 -3.87 5.87
C VAL A 151 7.46 -5.20 6.52
N GLU A 152 8.44 -5.93 7.08
CA GLU A 152 8.18 -7.18 7.80
C GLU A 152 7.51 -6.91 9.16
N ALA A 153 8.08 -5.99 9.96
CA ALA A 153 7.57 -5.66 11.28
C ALA A 153 6.21 -4.93 11.22
N GLN A 154 5.92 -4.21 10.15
CA GLN A 154 4.68 -3.46 9.95
C GLN A 154 3.67 -4.23 9.09
N HIS A 155 3.96 -5.47 8.70
CA HIS A 155 3.10 -6.35 7.90
C HIS A 155 2.60 -5.72 6.60
N ILE A 156 3.49 -5.00 5.90
CA ILE A 156 3.19 -4.36 4.61
C ILE A 156 3.48 -5.36 3.49
N ASP A 157 2.48 -5.66 2.66
CA ASP A 157 2.63 -6.54 1.49
C ASP A 157 3.10 -5.78 0.24
N CYS A 158 2.67 -4.52 0.08
CA CYS A 158 3.05 -3.63 -1.02
C CYS A 158 3.28 -2.20 -0.49
N LEU A 159 4.31 -1.53 -1.04
CA LEU A 159 4.66 -0.15 -0.66
C LEU A 159 5.05 0.61 -1.93
#